data_39dd1b17f136373fa3e2af97bda7a38b
#
_entry.id   39dd1b17f136373fa3e2af97bda7a38b
#
_cell.length_a   1.000
_cell.length_b   1.000
_cell.length_c   1.000
_cell.angle_alpha   90.00
_cell.angle_beta   90.00
_cell.angle_gamma   90.00
#
_symmetry.space_group_name_H-M   'P 1'
#
loop_
_entity.id
_entity.type
_entity.pdbx_description
1 polymer ?
#
loop_
_entity_poly.entity_id
_entity_poly.type
_entity_poly.pdbx_seq_one_letter_code
_entity_poly.pdbx_strand_id
1 'polypeptide(L)'
;IIAVCAITVATCGTERLLSPLNYQGVRGLQLESIPATFLLLQAHRHPGRWDLGYAASKSFEISGPGVDTAIRWSTIAIIIMLVFAVGWALYRLCAGGWTTRTTMAFFSVMVLLLIATNKVFSPQYIVWLGPLLAVVIRQRLPQGFTTLRVVQRLLAVCAIIAAALGTLVYPFNYDYIWHYVGENMFPVYLLVARNILIVVMAIIGLIWFALEVALAGKLERAGIHQPHAPSALAQPVLRRRGGRHSLRS
;
A
#
# COMPACT_ATOMS: atom_id res chain seq x y z
N ILE A 1 -10.64 -10.97 17.06
CA ILE A 1 -11.35 -9.88 16.35
C ILE A 1 -12.82 -9.92 16.69
N ILE A 2 -13.58 -11.01 16.43
CA ILE A 2 -15.04 -11.10 16.67
C ILE A 2 -15.39 -10.71 18.11
N ALA A 3 -14.68 -11.24 19.11
CA ALA A 3 -14.92 -10.92 20.53
C ALA A 3 -14.73 -9.41 20.82
N VAL A 4 -13.68 -8.79 20.26
CA VAL A 4 -13.44 -7.34 20.42
C VAL A 4 -14.56 -6.53 19.77
N CYS A 5 -15.00 -6.89 18.55
CA CYS A 5 -16.11 -6.24 17.89
C CYS A 5 -17.41 -6.38 18.70
N ALA A 6 -17.71 -7.58 19.22
CA ALA A 6 -18.89 -7.84 20.05
C ALA A 6 -18.88 -7.01 21.34
N ILE A 7 -17.75 -6.95 22.04
CA ILE A 7 -17.57 -6.12 23.25
C ILE A 7 -17.76 -4.65 22.90
N THR A 8 -17.14 -4.15 21.82
CA THR A 8 -17.29 -2.75 21.40
C THR A 8 -18.74 -2.40 21.09
N VAL A 9 -19.46 -3.28 20.37
CA VAL A 9 -20.88 -3.08 20.08
C VAL A 9 -21.71 -3.08 21.36
N ALA A 10 -21.46 -4.02 22.27
CA ALA A 10 -22.22 -4.14 23.52
C ALA A 10 -22.00 -2.96 24.50
N THR A 11 -20.78 -2.40 24.51
CA THR A 11 -20.41 -1.33 25.47
C THR A 11 -20.54 0.08 24.90
N CYS A 12 -20.29 0.27 23.60
CA CYS A 12 -20.18 1.59 22.97
C CYS A 12 -21.10 1.77 21.75
N GLY A 13 -21.85 0.74 21.37
CA GLY A 13 -22.75 0.77 20.22
C GLY A 13 -22.05 0.55 18.87
N THR A 14 -22.88 0.31 17.85
CA THR A 14 -22.42 0.06 16.46
C THR A 14 -21.76 1.28 15.84
N GLU A 15 -22.18 2.50 16.20
CA GLU A 15 -21.59 3.75 15.72
C GLU A 15 -20.10 3.87 16.07
N ARG A 16 -19.74 3.44 17.28
CA ARG A 16 -18.34 3.44 17.71
C ARG A 16 -17.49 2.45 16.93
N LEU A 17 -18.04 1.28 16.65
CA LEU A 17 -17.37 0.27 15.82
C LEU A 17 -17.14 0.78 14.39
N LEU A 18 -18.13 1.48 13.84
CA LEU A 18 -18.09 2.00 12.47
C LEU A 18 -17.45 3.39 12.36
N SER A 19 -17.13 4.04 13.49
CA SER A 19 -16.58 5.41 13.50
C SER A 19 -15.32 5.61 12.62
N PRO A 20 -14.37 4.65 12.50
CA PRO A 20 -13.22 4.81 11.60
C PRO A 20 -13.63 4.85 10.12
N LEU A 21 -14.66 4.08 9.74
CA LEU A 21 -15.19 4.07 8.37
C LEU A 21 -15.96 5.35 8.08
N ASN A 22 -16.80 5.79 9.01
CA ASN A 22 -17.55 7.04 8.91
C ASN A 22 -16.58 8.23 8.80
N TYR A 23 -15.53 8.26 9.60
CA TYR A 23 -14.50 9.30 9.52
C TYR A 23 -13.83 9.34 8.14
N GLN A 24 -13.49 8.19 7.57
CA GLN A 24 -12.93 8.14 6.21
C GLN A 24 -13.94 8.56 5.15
N GLY A 25 -15.24 8.31 5.37
CA GLY A 25 -16.32 8.75 4.48
C GLY A 25 -16.41 10.28 4.39
N VAL A 26 -16.30 10.97 5.53
CA VAL A 26 -16.44 12.43 5.65
C VAL A 26 -15.23 13.20 5.11
N ARG A 27 -14.04 12.57 5.04
CA ARG A 27 -12.84 13.23 4.50
C ARG A 27 -13.02 13.61 3.04
N GLY A 28 -12.61 14.83 2.70
CA GLY A 28 -12.55 15.33 1.32
C GLY A 28 -11.36 14.77 0.53
N LEU A 29 -11.03 15.41 -0.55
CA LEU A 29 -9.93 15.07 -1.43
C LEU A 29 -8.64 15.72 -0.92
N GLN A 30 -7.75 14.93 -0.34
CA GLN A 30 -6.49 15.43 0.21
C GLN A 30 -5.53 15.87 -0.90
N LEU A 31 -4.85 17.02 -0.70
CA LEU A 31 -3.98 17.65 -1.70
C LEU A 31 -2.90 16.72 -2.26
N GLU A 32 -2.32 15.87 -1.39
CA GLU A 32 -1.23 14.99 -1.77
C GLU A 32 -1.68 13.70 -2.47
N SER A 33 -2.98 13.41 -2.49
CA SER A 33 -3.51 12.19 -3.07
C SER A 33 -3.33 12.14 -4.60
N ILE A 34 -3.20 10.93 -5.14
CA ILE A 34 -3.07 10.74 -6.58
C ILE A 34 -4.30 11.24 -7.33
N PRO A 35 -5.54 10.98 -6.87
CA PRO A 35 -6.74 11.56 -7.51
C PRO A 35 -6.78 13.09 -7.51
N ALA A 36 -6.13 13.77 -6.56
CA ALA A 36 -6.07 15.23 -6.51
C ALA A 36 -5.04 15.84 -7.46
N THR A 37 -4.06 15.06 -7.94
CA THR A 37 -2.88 15.58 -8.65
C THR A 37 -3.20 16.49 -9.82
N PHE A 38 -4.14 16.11 -10.67
CA PHE A 38 -4.54 16.91 -11.82
C PHE A 38 -5.24 18.21 -11.40
N LEU A 39 -6.14 18.11 -10.43
CA LEU A 39 -6.90 19.28 -9.93
C LEU A 39 -5.97 20.27 -9.22
N LEU A 40 -5.00 19.78 -8.46
CA LEU A 40 -4.00 20.62 -7.82
C LEU A 40 -3.14 21.37 -8.84
N LEU A 41 -2.71 20.68 -9.91
CA LEU A 41 -1.99 21.33 -11.01
C LEU A 41 -2.81 22.43 -11.68
N GLN A 42 -4.10 22.19 -11.88
CA GLN A 42 -5.02 23.19 -12.44
C GLN A 42 -5.27 24.36 -11.46
N ALA A 43 -5.38 24.08 -10.16
CA ALA A 43 -5.55 25.09 -9.12
C ALA A 43 -4.40 26.10 -9.12
N HIS A 44 -3.17 25.63 -9.26
CA HIS A 44 -1.97 26.47 -9.34
C HIS A 44 -1.83 27.24 -10.66
N ARG A 45 -2.39 26.71 -11.77
CA ARG A 45 -2.42 27.41 -13.07
C ARG A 45 -3.52 28.45 -13.15
N HIS A 46 -4.59 28.29 -12.37
CA HIS A 46 -5.76 29.16 -12.37
C HIS A 46 -6.15 29.50 -10.91
N PRO A 47 -5.34 30.33 -10.21
CA PRO A 47 -5.60 30.72 -8.83
C PRO A 47 -7.02 31.29 -8.64
N GLY A 48 -7.66 30.96 -7.53
CA GLY A 48 -9.00 31.40 -7.18
C GLY A 48 -10.15 30.55 -7.73
N ARG A 49 -9.89 29.52 -8.55
CA ARG A 49 -10.92 28.62 -9.07
C ARG A 49 -11.18 27.41 -8.14
N TRP A 50 -10.20 27.02 -7.38
CA TRP A 50 -10.27 25.98 -6.35
C TRP A 50 -9.87 26.57 -5.02
N ASP A 51 -10.47 26.06 -3.95
CA ASP A 51 -10.08 26.40 -2.59
C ASP A 51 -9.20 25.29 -2.01
N LEU A 52 -8.02 25.65 -1.48
CA LEU A 52 -7.07 24.80 -0.86
C LEU A 52 -6.91 25.20 0.59
N GLY A 53 -7.22 24.31 1.53
CA GLY A 53 -7.17 24.69 2.94
C GLY A 53 -7.22 23.53 3.91
N TYR A 54 -7.05 23.86 5.19
CA TYR A 54 -7.12 22.90 6.27
C TYR A 54 -8.58 22.65 6.65
N ALA A 55 -9.04 21.43 6.42
CA ALA A 55 -10.43 21.05 6.62
C ALA A 55 -10.72 20.56 8.04
N ALA A 56 -12.01 20.46 8.39
CA ALA A 56 -12.48 19.90 9.66
C ALA A 56 -12.02 18.45 9.89
N SER A 57 -11.75 17.72 8.81
CA SER A 57 -11.16 16.37 8.79
C SER A 57 -9.69 16.31 9.26
N LYS A 58 -9.10 17.44 9.68
CA LYS A 58 -7.71 17.57 10.10
C LYS A 58 -6.70 17.19 9.01
N SER A 59 -7.04 17.51 7.76
CA SER A 59 -6.16 17.38 6.60
C SER A 59 -6.27 18.57 5.66
N PHE A 60 -5.24 18.79 4.85
CA PHE A 60 -5.29 19.77 3.77
C PHE A 60 -6.03 19.16 2.57
N GLU A 61 -7.10 19.80 2.16
CA GLU A 61 -8.01 19.32 1.13
C GLU A 61 -8.19 20.36 0.03
N ILE A 62 -8.55 19.88 -1.16
CA ILE A 62 -8.96 20.71 -2.30
C ILE A 62 -10.47 20.62 -2.45
N SER A 63 -11.10 21.76 -2.67
CA SER A 63 -12.51 21.87 -3.02
C SER A 63 -12.69 22.71 -4.28
N GLY A 64 -13.77 22.44 -5.02
CA GLY A 64 -14.06 23.11 -6.28
C GLY A 64 -14.43 22.20 -7.45
N PRO A 65 -14.42 22.69 -8.67
CA PRO A 65 -14.87 21.93 -9.83
C PRO A 65 -14.12 20.63 -10.05
N GLY A 66 -14.84 19.51 -10.25
CA GLY A 66 -14.26 18.19 -10.54
C GLY A 66 -13.83 17.38 -9.31
N VAL A 67 -13.83 17.94 -8.10
CA VAL A 67 -13.43 17.26 -6.86
C VAL A 67 -14.35 16.07 -6.57
N ASP A 68 -15.66 16.23 -6.65
CA ASP A 68 -16.62 15.14 -6.43
C ASP A 68 -16.42 13.99 -7.43
N THR A 69 -16.09 14.33 -8.68
CA THR A 69 -15.78 13.35 -9.71
C THR A 69 -14.51 12.55 -9.36
N ALA A 70 -13.45 13.24 -8.91
CA ALA A 70 -12.21 12.58 -8.47
C ALA A 70 -12.44 11.68 -7.25
N ILE A 71 -13.22 12.12 -6.27
CA ILE A 71 -13.62 11.31 -5.09
C ILE A 71 -14.40 10.07 -5.54
N ARG A 72 -15.35 10.21 -6.46
CA ARG A 72 -16.13 9.10 -7.00
C ARG A 72 -15.24 8.06 -7.69
N TRP A 73 -14.34 8.48 -8.55
CA TRP A 73 -13.39 7.59 -9.21
C TRP A 73 -12.45 6.90 -8.22
N SER A 74 -11.94 7.62 -7.22
CA SER A 74 -11.16 7.05 -6.13
C SER A 74 -11.93 5.94 -5.39
N THR A 75 -13.20 6.20 -5.07
CA THR A 75 -14.06 5.22 -4.39
C THR A 75 -14.28 3.96 -5.25
N ILE A 76 -14.58 4.14 -6.55
CA ILE A 76 -14.72 3.02 -7.48
C ILE A 76 -13.41 2.21 -7.55
N ALA A 77 -12.28 2.88 -7.66
CA ALA A 77 -10.97 2.22 -7.73
C ALA A 77 -10.65 1.42 -6.46
N ILE A 78 -10.97 1.95 -5.27
CA ILE A 78 -10.84 1.21 -4.00
C ILE A 78 -11.76 -0.03 -3.98
N ILE A 79 -13.00 0.10 -4.43
CA ILE A 79 -13.93 -1.04 -4.49
C ILE A 79 -13.38 -2.12 -5.43
N ILE A 80 -12.89 -1.75 -6.62
CA ILE A 80 -12.26 -2.70 -7.55
C ILE A 80 -11.06 -3.38 -6.89
N MET A 81 -10.20 -2.63 -6.22
CA MET A 81 -9.06 -3.19 -5.48
C MET A 81 -9.51 -4.19 -4.41
N LEU A 82 -10.54 -3.86 -3.61
CA LEU A 82 -11.06 -4.74 -2.56
C LEU A 82 -11.68 -6.01 -3.15
N VAL A 83 -12.45 -5.89 -4.23
CA VAL A 83 -13.02 -7.04 -4.95
C VAL A 83 -11.91 -7.96 -5.46
N PHE A 84 -10.86 -7.37 -6.05
CA PHE A 84 -9.68 -8.13 -6.47
C PHE A 84 -9.00 -8.82 -5.27
N ALA A 85 -8.80 -8.10 -4.16
CA ALA A 85 -8.13 -8.63 -2.97
C ALA A 85 -8.91 -9.82 -2.37
N VAL A 86 -10.23 -9.66 -2.19
CA VAL A 86 -11.11 -10.70 -1.65
C VAL A 86 -11.22 -11.88 -2.64
N GLY A 87 -11.45 -11.59 -3.91
CA GLY A 87 -11.54 -12.62 -4.96
C GLY A 87 -10.27 -13.46 -5.05
N TRP A 88 -9.10 -12.81 -5.03
CA TRP A 88 -7.82 -13.51 -5.01
C TRP A 88 -7.64 -14.35 -3.73
N ALA A 89 -7.95 -13.79 -2.56
CA ALA A 89 -7.83 -14.51 -1.31
C ALA A 89 -8.72 -15.74 -1.25
N LEU A 90 -9.98 -15.62 -1.68
CA LEU A 90 -10.94 -16.74 -1.77
C LEU A 90 -10.47 -17.79 -2.78
N TYR A 91 -10.04 -17.38 -3.98
CA TYR A 91 -9.49 -18.27 -4.97
C TYR A 91 -8.32 -19.10 -4.39
N ARG A 92 -7.38 -18.45 -3.71
CA ARG A 92 -6.23 -19.14 -3.12
C ARG A 92 -6.59 -19.97 -1.89
N LEU A 93 -7.65 -19.62 -1.16
CA LEU A 93 -8.18 -20.43 -0.08
C LEU A 93 -8.75 -21.76 -0.60
N CYS A 94 -9.47 -21.73 -1.72
CA CYS A 94 -10.07 -22.91 -2.33
C CYS A 94 -9.05 -23.74 -3.13
N ALA A 95 -8.18 -23.11 -3.91
CA ALA A 95 -7.23 -23.77 -4.79
C ALA A 95 -5.89 -24.13 -4.10
N GLY A 96 -5.63 -23.59 -2.93
CA GLY A 96 -4.35 -23.73 -2.25
C GLY A 96 -3.24 -22.90 -2.91
N GLY A 97 -1.97 -23.32 -2.65
CA GLY A 97 -0.79 -22.73 -3.32
C GLY A 97 -0.36 -21.36 -2.78
N TRP A 98 -0.69 -21.01 -1.54
CA TRP A 98 -0.07 -19.90 -0.85
C TRP A 98 1.40 -20.19 -0.59
N THR A 99 2.28 -19.44 -1.25
CA THR A 99 3.72 -19.46 -0.96
C THR A 99 4.12 -18.15 -0.31
N THR A 100 5.19 -18.14 0.49
CA THR A 100 5.71 -16.91 1.10
C THR A 100 5.95 -15.82 0.06
N ARG A 101 6.40 -16.18 -1.13
CA ARG A 101 6.71 -15.25 -2.22
C ARG A 101 5.47 -14.61 -2.82
N THR A 102 4.48 -15.43 -3.20
CA THR A 102 3.22 -14.92 -3.76
C THR A 102 2.45 -14.09 -2.73
N THR A 103 2.52 -14.47 -1.45
CA THR A 103 1.92 -13.72 -0.36
C THR A 103 2.57 -12.35 -0.19
N MET A 104 3.91 -12.27 -0.17
CA MET A 104 4.63 -11.00 -0.06
C MET A 104 4.37 -10.08 -1.26
N ALA A 105 4.36 -10.64 -2.48
CA ALA A 105 4.01 -9.89 -3.67
C ALA A 105 2.59 -9.34 -3.60
N PHE A 106 1.62 -10.18 -3.19
CA PHE A 106 0.23 -9.78 -3.02
C PHE A 106 0.08 -8.61 -2.02
N PHE A 107 0.64 -8.74 -0.81
CA PHE A 107 0.56 -7.67 0.17
C PHE A 107 1.23 -6.38 -0.31
N SER A 108 2.39 -6.47 -0.95
CA SER A 108 3.07 -5.29 -1.50
C SER A 108 2.22 -4.58 -2.55
N VAL A 109 1.59 -5.34 -3.43
CA VAL A 109 0.67 -4.79 -4.46
C VAL A 109 -0.57 -4.18 -3.82
N MET A 110 -1.15 -4.82 -2.80
CA MET A 110 -2.31 -4.26 -2.10
C MET A 110 -1.98 -2.91 -1.44
N VAL A 111 -0.82 -2.78 -0.82
CA VAL A 111 -0.36 -1.50 -0.26
C VAL A 111 -0.18 -0.44 -1.36
N LEU A 112 0.46 -0.80 -2.49
CA LEU A 112 0.65 0.11 -3.62
C LEU A 112 -0.69 0.57 -4.22
N LEU A 113 -1.61 -0.36 -4.45
CA LEU A 113 -2.93 -0.04 -4.98
C LEU A 113 -3.74 0.80 -3.99
N LEU A 114 -3.67 0.50 -2.68
CA LEU A 114 -4.32 1.30 -1.65
C LEU A 114 -3.81 2.75 -1.67
N ILE A 115 -2.50 2.96 -1.78
CA ILE A 115 -1.91 4.29 -1.89
C ILE A 115 -2.35 4.97 -3.19
N ALA A 116 -2.34 4.26 -4.31
CA ALA A 116 -2.64 4.82 -5.63
C ALA A 116 -4.11 5.19 -5.82
N THR A 117 -5.03 4.47 -5.19
CA THR A 117 -6.47 4.66 -5.38
C THR A 117 -7.13 5.53 -4.33
N ASN A 118 -6.50 5.73 -3.16
CA ASN A 118 -7.14 6.41 -2.05
C ASN A 118 -7.20 7.94 -2.28
N LYS A 119 -8.34 8.54 -1.93
CA LYS A 119 -8.52 10.00 -1.89
C LYS A 119 -7.73 10.69 -0.77
N VAL A 120 -7.14 9.91 0.13
CA VAL A 120 -6.30 10.35 1.24
C VAL A 120 -4.92 9.74 1.09
N PHE A 121 -3.90 10.58 1.06
CA PHE A 121 -2.51 10.14 1.00
C PHE A 121 -1.64 10.98 1.94
N SER A 122 -0.74 10.30 2.63
CA SER A 122 0.32 10.93 3.41
C SER A 122 1.67 10.29 3.06
N PRO A 123 2.78 11.04 2.99
CA PRO A 123 4.10 10.50 2.61
C PRO A 123 4.53 9.29 3.44
N GLN A 124 4.11 9.22 4.69
CA GLN A 124 4.38 8.10 5.58
C GLN A 124 3.82 6.75 5.09
N TYR A 125 2.82 6.74 4.20
CA TYR A 125 2.28 5.48 3.67
C TYR A 125 3.30 4.74 2.79
N ILE A 126 4.26 5.43 2.19
CA ILE A 126 5.37 4.84 1.43
C ILE A 126 6.23 3.95 2.34
N VAL A 127 6.37 4.32 3.61
CA VAL A 127 7.15 3.56 4.60
C VAL A 127 6.59 2.14 4.79
N TRP A 128 5.29 1.93 4.58
CA TRP A 128 4.67 0.60 4.69
C TRP A 128 5.24 -0.41 3.68
N LEU A 129 5.80 0.08 2.58
CA LEU A 129 6.47 -0.78 1.59
C LEU A 129 7.87 -1.23 2.04
N GLY A 130 8.52 -0.47 2.91
CA GLY A 130 9.90 -0.73 3.33
C GLY A 130 10.14 -2.14 3.87
N PRO A 131 9.42 -2.58 4.92
CA PRO A 131 9.57 -3.93 5.47
C PRO A 131 9.27 -5.03 4.45
N LEU A 132 8.21 -4.86 3.64
CA LEU A 132 7.82 -5.84 2.61
C LEU A 132 8.91 -6.00 1.55
N LEU A 133 9.42 -4.88 1.02
CA LEU A 133 10.46 -4.90 0.01
C LEU A 133 11.81 -5.41 0.56
N ALA A 134 12.15 -5.08 1.81
CA ALA A 134 13.35 -5.58 2.46
C ALA A 134 13.34 -7.12 2.57
N VAL A 135 12.20 -7.71 2.96
CA VAL A 135 12.04 -9.18 3.02
C VAL A 135 12.15 -9.78 1.63
N VAL A 136 11.47 -9.18 0.65
CA VAL A 136 11.44 -9.69 -0.74
C VAL A 136 12.82 -9.69 -1.38
N ILE A 137 13.60 -8.64 -1.23
CA ILE A 137 14.95 -8.54 -1.80
C ILE A 137 15.89 -9.59 -1.22
N ARG A 138 15.68 -9.98 0.04
CA ARG A 138 16.49 -11.01 0.73
C ARG A 138 16.09 -12.43 0.36
N GLN A 139 14.94 -12.67 -0.24
CA GLN A 139 14.51 -14.01 -0.63
C GLN A 139 15.39 -14.58 -1.74
N ARG A 140 15.75 -15.85 -1.58
CA ARG A 140 16.51 -16.59 -2.60
C ARG A 140 15.58 -16.90 -3.80
N LEU A 141 16.02 -16.52 -5.00
CA LEU A 141 15.36 -16.88 -6.25
C LEU A 141 16.01 -18.13 -6.84
N PRO A 142 15.23 -19.02 -7.47
CA PRO A 142 15.78 -20.10 -8.29
C PRO A 142 16.69 -19.53 -9.39
N GLN A 143 17.65 -20.35 -9.85
CA GLN A 143 18.50 -19.94 -10.98
C GLN A 143 17.65 -19.72 -12.23
N GLY A 144 18.03 -18.74 -13.05
CA GLY A 144 17.31 -18.39 -14.28
C GLY A 144 16.20 -17.33 -14.14
N PHE A 145 15.89 -16.86 -12.92
CA PHE A 145 14.83 -15.83 -12.71
C PHE A 145 15.39 -14.42 -12.48
N THR A 146 16.35 -14.02 -13.30
CA THR A 146 17.02 -12.73 -13.23
C THR A 146 16.05 -11.56 -13.38
N THR A 147 15.09 -11.66 -14.31
CA THR A 147 14.06 -10.63 -14.56
C THR A 147 13.28 -10.29 -13.29
N LEU A 148 12.89 -11.31 -12.51
CA LEU A 148 12.16 -11.11 -11.28
C LEU A 148 12.97 -10.31 -10.25
N ARG A 149 14.28 -10.60 -10.15
CA ARG A 149 15.21 -9.86 -9.28
C ARG A 149 15.35 -8.40 -9.71
N VAL A 150 15.42 -8.14 -11.02
CA VAL A 150 15.48 -6.79 -11.56
C VAL A 150 14.22 -6.00 -11.20
N VAL A 151 13.05 -6.58 -11.41
CA VAL A 151 11.76 -5.95 -11.09
C VAL A 151 11.65 -5.62 -9.58
N GLN A 152 12.05 -6.54 -8.70
CA GLN A 152 12.05 -6.33 -7.26
C GLN A 152 12.99 -5.18 -6.84
N ARG A 153 14.20 -5.14 -7.41
CA ARG A 153 15.17 -4.07 -7.14
C ARG A 153 14.70 -2.73 -7.67
N LEU A 154 14.14 -2.72 -8.88
CA LEU A 154 13.59 -1.50 -9.48
C LEU A 154 12.47 -0.93 -8.59
N LEU A 155 11.56 -1.77 -8.12
CA LEU A 155 10.49 -1.35 -7.22
C LEU A 155 11.05 -0.74 -5.92
N ALA A 156 12.10 -1.35 -5.34
CA ALA A 156 12.72 -0.81 -4.14
C ALA A 156 13.43 0.53 -4.37
N VAL A 157 14.11 0.69 -5.50
CA VAL A 157 14.74 1.98 -5.87
C VAL A 157 13.66 3.04 -6.07
N CYS A 158 12.59 2.72 -6.79
CA CYS A 158 11.46 3.64 -6.97
C CYS A 158 10.83 4.03 -5.61
N ALA A 159 10.71 3.10 -4.65
CA ALA A 159 10.18 3.40 -3.33
C ALA A 159 11.07 4.39 -2.55
N ILE A 160 12.39 4.24 -2.64
CA ILE A 160 13.35 5.17 -2.03
C ILE A 160 13.22 6.56 -2.67
N ILE A 161 13.14 6.63 -4.01
CA ILE A 161 12.97 7.90 -4.72
C ILE A 161 11.63 8.55 -4.36
N ALA A 162 10.54 7.77 -4.31
CA ALA A 162 9.23 8.28 -3.92
C ALA A 162 9.21 8.82 -2.47
N ALA A 163 9.92 8.16 -1.55
CA ALA A 163 10.08 8.63 -0.18
C ALA A 163 10.89 9.93 -0.12
N ALA A 164 11.99 10.03 -0.87
CA ALA A 164 12.79 11.26 -0.97
C ALA A 164 11.98 12.44 -1.54
N LEU A 165 11.23 12.21 -2.62
CA LEU A 165 10.32 13.22 -3.18
C LEU A 165 9.23 13.60 -2.18
N GLY A 166 8.67 12.64 -1.43
CA GLY A 166 7.72 12.89 -0.37
C GLY A 166 8.28 13.79 0.72
N THR A 167 9.54 13.57 1.12
CA THR A 167 10.24 14.41 2.11
C THR A 167 10.52 15.81 1.56
N LEU A 168 10.86 15.94 0.28
CA LEU A 168 11.02 17.25 -0.34
C LEU A 168 9.71 18.04 -0.42
N VAL A 169 8.58 17.37 -0.62
CA VAL A 169 7.25 17.98 -0.57
C VAL A 169 6.92 18.40 0.86
N TYR A 170 6.92 17.46 1.81
CA TYR A 170 6.60 17.71 3.22
C TYR A 170 7.77 17.31 4.12
N PRO A 171 8.26 18.19 5.00
CA PRO A 171 7.69 19.51 5.32
C PRO A 171 8.25 20.69 4.49
N PHE A 172 9.29 20.48 3.65
CA PHE A 172 10.13 21.57 3.15
C PHE A 172 9.45 22.55 2.19
N ASN A 173 8.52 22.08 1.38
CA ASN A 173 7.89 22.88 0.32
C ASN A 173 6.36 22.90 0.42
N TYR A 174 5.79 22.47 1.54
CA TYR A 174 4.35 22.23 1.65
C TYR A 174 3.53 23.51 1.58
N ASP A 175 4.04 24.60 2.17
CA ASP A 175 3.33 25.90 2.18
C ASP A 175 3.08 26.44 0.79
N TYR A 176 3.99 26.22 -0.16
CA TYR A 176 3.79 26.61 -1.57
C TYR A 176 2.70 25.79 -2.26
N ILE A 177 2.29 24.67 -1.71
CA ILE A 177 1.25 23.83 -2.29
C ILE A 177 -0.15 24.29 -1.87
N TRP A 178 -0.32 24.78 -0.63
CA TRP A 178 -1.64 25.11 -0.13
C TRP A 178 -1.82 26.60 0.18
N HIS A 179 -0.77 27.33 0.56
CA HIS A 179 -0.86 28.72 0.99
C HIS A 179 -0.45 29.70 -0.12
N TYR A 180 0.67 29.47 -0.78
CA TYR A 180 1.19 30.32 -1.85
C TYR A 180 0.83 29.78 -3.24
N VAL A 181 -0.49 29.65 -3.48
CA VAL A 181 -1.02 29.04 -4.71
C VAL A 181 -0.70 29.91 -5.92
N GLY A 182 -0.02 29.32 -6.90
CA GLY A 182 0.35 29.99 -8.15
C GLY A 182 1.67 30.75 -8.11
N GLU A 183 2.28 30.97 -6.95
CA GLU A 183 3.55 31.71 -6.84
C GLU A 183 4.76 30.88 -7.27
N ASN A 184 4.78 29.59 -6.89
CA ASN A 184 5.88 28.68 -7.21
C ASN A 184 5.35 27.30 -7.63
N MET A 185 5.56 26.95 -8.89
CA MET A 185 5.13 25.68 -9.45
C MET A 185 6.08 24.52 -9.12
N PHE A 186 7.31 24.76 -8.66
CA PHE A 186 8.29 23.72 -8.44
C PHE A 186 7.82 22.66 -7.39
N PRO A 187 7.28 23.03 -6.22
CA PRO A 187 6.74 22.07 -5.25
C PRO A 187 5.59 21.23 -5.81
N VAL A 188 4.75 21.82 -6.64
CA VAL A 188 3.66 21.10 -7.32
C VAL A 188 4.22 20.07 -8.29
N TYR A 189 5.25 20.41 -9.06
CA TYR A 189 5.91 19.44 -9.95
C TYR A 189 6.60 18.32 -9.19
N LEU A 190 7.20 18.58 -8.02
CA LEU A 190 7.74 17.53 -7.16
C LEU A 190 6.65 16.55 -6.71
N LEU A 191 5.49 17.07 -6.29
CA LEU A 191 4.33 16.27 -5.90
C LEU A 191 3.80 15.47 -7.09
N VAL A 192 3.66 16.07 -8.26
CA VAL A 192 3.24 15.39 -9.50
C VAL A 192 4.21 14.26 -9.85
N ALA A 193 5.53 14.51 -9.82
CA ALA A 193 6.57 13.52 -10.10
C ALA A 193 6.48 12.33 -9.13
N ARG A 194 6.33 12.59 -7.82
CA ARG A 194 6.11 11.55 -6.80
C ARG A 194 4.87 10.72 -7.10
N ASN A 195 3.76 11.35 -7.41
CA ASN A 195 2.49 10.68 -7.65
C ASN A 195 2.52 9.83 -8.92
N ILE A 196 3.14 10.33 -10.00
CA ILE A 196 3.41 9.54 -11.21
C ILE A 196 4.27 8.32 -10.86
N LEU A 197 5.34 8.50 -10.09
CA LEU A 197 6.21 7.40 -9.69
C LEU A 197 5.45 6.33 -8.89
N ILE A 198 4.53 6.73 -8.00
CA ILE A 198 3.69 5.77 -7.25
C ILE A 198 2.77 4.97 -8.20
N VAL A 199 2.18 5.61 -9.20
CA VAL A 199 1.38 4.90 -10.22
C VAL A 199 2.25 3.91 -11.00
N VAL A 200 3.45 4.33 -11.42
CA VAL A 200 4.42 3.45 -12.07
C VAL A 200 4.79 2.26 -11.17
N MET A 201 5.03 2.51 -9.88
CA MET A 201 5.29 1.46 -8.90
C MET A 201 4.11 0.48 -8.76
N ALA A 202 2.88 0.96 -8.78
CA ALA A 202 1.69 0.10 -8.74
C ALA A 202 1.62 -0.82 -9.97
N ILE A 203 1.92 -0.29 -11.16
CA ILE A 203 1.99 -1.07 -12.41
C ILE A 203 3.11 -2.11 -12.34
N ILE A 204 4.31 -1.72 -11.93
CA ILE A 204 5.45 -2.63 -11.76
C ILE A 204 5.12 -3.71 -10.72
N GLY A 205 4.45 -3.34 -9.63
CA GLY A 205 4.00 -4.25 -8.58
C GLY A 205 3.03 -5.30 -9.13
N LEU A 206 2.05 -4.91 -9.93
CA LEU A 206 1.12 -5.83 -10.58
C LEU A 206 1.84 -6.81 -11.53
N ILE A 207 2.79 -6.31 -12.33
CA ILE A 207 3.63 -7.15 -13.20
C ILE A 207 4.43 -8.14 -12.36
N TRP A 208 5.07 -7.66 -11.31
CA TRP A 208 5.82 -8.52 -10.39
C TRP A 208 4.94 -9.61 -9.77
N PHE A 209 3.75 -9.24 -9.29
CA PHE A 209 2.80 -10.20 -8.72
C PHE A 209 2.40 -11.28 -9.74
N ALA A 210 2.08 -10.88 -10.98
CA ALA A 210 1.76 -11.80 -12.05
C ALA A 210 2.92 -12.77 -12.36
N LEU A 211 4.16 -12.27 -12.37
CA LEU A 211 5.37 -13.09 -12.58
C LEU A 211 5.58 -14.09 -11.43
N GLU A 212 5.36 -13.69 -10.16
CA GLU A 212 5.46 -14.59 -9.01
C GLU A 212 4.40 -15.70 -9.06
N VAL A 213 3.18 -15.37 -9.44
CA VAL A 213 2.10 -16.36 -9.60
C VAL A 213 2.43 -17.35 -10.73
N ALA A 214 2.91 -16.85 -11.87
CA ALA A 214 3.31 -17.69 -12.99
C ALA A 214 4.49 -18.61 -12.63
N LEU A 215 5.46 -18.10 -11.87
CA LEU A 215 6.59 -18.90 -11.38
C LEU A 215 6.12 -19.99 -10.42
N ALA A 216 5.26 -19.66 -9.45
CA ALA A 216 4.73 -20.63 -8.50
C ALA A 216 4.04 -21.79 -9.24
N GLY A 217 3.20 -21.50 -10.23
CA GLY A 217 2.54 -22.53 -11.04
C GLY A 217 3.49 -23.38 -11.88
N LYS A 218 4.62 -22.83 -12.37
CA LYS A 218 5.66 -23.61 -13.07
C LYS A 218 6.39 -24.57 -12.13
N LEU A 219 6.75 -24.11 -10.95
CA LEU A 219 7.47 -24.92 -9.97
C LEU A 219 6.59 -26.06 -9.42
N GLU A 220 5.31 -25.81 -9.20
CA GLU A 220 4.33 -26.81 -8.81
C GLU A 220 4.21 -27.94 -9.86
N ARG A 221 4.09 -27.58 -11.15
CA ARG A 221 4.06 -28.55 -12.27
C ARG A 221 5.36 -29.34 -12.39
N ALA A 222 6.48 -28.78 -11.99
CA ALA A 222 7.78 -29.46 -11.98
C ALA A 222 7.99 -30.32 -10.72
N GLY A 223 7.00 -30.43 -9.83
CA GLY A 223 7.11 -31.20 -8.57
C GLY A 223 8.04 -30.56 -7.53
N ILE A 224 8.44 -29.31 -7.73
CA ILE A 224 9.33 -28.59 -6.79
C ILE A 224 8.46 -27.91 -5.73
N HIS A 225 8.38 -28.49 -4.54
CA HIS A 225 7.63 -27.93 -3.44
C HIS A 225 8.31 -26.69 -2.89
N GLN A 226 7.61 -25.57 -2.95
CA GLN A 226 8.01 -24.33 -2.25
C GLN A 226 7.59 -24.38 -0.79
N PRO A 227 8.40 -23.85 0.16
CA PRO A 227 7.98 -23.78 1.55
C PRO A 227 6.68 -22.95 1.63
N HIS A 228 5.64 -23.61 2.14
CA HIS A 228 4.39 -22.92 2.47
C HIS A 228 4.67 -21.86 3.53
N ALA A 229 3.92 -20.76 3.51
CA ALA A 229 3.93 -19.82 4.63
C ALA A 229 3.58 -20.61 5.91
N PRO A 230 4.39 -20.52 6.99
CA PRO A 230 4.13 -21.28 8.20
C PRO A 230 2.70 -20.97 8.67
N SER A 231 1.87 -22.00 8.79
CA SER A 231 0.57 -21.84 9.42
C SER A 231 0.83 -21.37 10.85
N ALA A 232 0.17 -20.30 11.28
CA ALA A 232 0.33 -19.74 12.63
C ALA A 232 -0.02 -20.76 13.75
N LEU A 233 -0.49 -21.95 13.39
CA LEU A 233 -0.87 -23.06 14.28
C LEU A 233 0.19 -24.15 14.40
N ALA A 234 1.25 -24.14 13.59
CA ALA A 234 2.32 -25.12 13.66
C ALA A 234 3.56 -24.54 14.34
N GLN A 235 3.48 -24.22 15.61
CA GLN A 235 4.67 -24.07 16.43
C GLN A 235 5.21 -25.48 16.73
N PRO A 236 6.45 -25.83 16.32
CA PRO A 236 7.07 -27.05 16.81
C PRO A 236 7.28 -26.89 18.31
N VAL A 237 6.62 -27.74 19.08
CA VAL A 237 6.93 -27.92 20.49
C VAL A 237 8.42 -28.27 20.56
N LEU A 238 9.23 -27.36 21.02
CA LEU A 238 10.63 -27.58 21.32
C LEU A 238 10.69 -28.67 22.39
N ARG A 239 10.88 -29.92 21.93
CA ARG A 239 11.26 -31.05 22.81
C ARG A 239 12.59 -30.67 23.44
N ARG A 240 12.55 -30.18 24.68
CA ARG A 240 13.70 -30.09 25.57
C ARG A 240 14.26 -31.51 25.69
N ARG A 241 15.32 -31.81 24.94
CA ARG A 241 16.18 -32.94 25.22
C ARG A 241 16.82 -32.69 26.57
N GLY A 242 16.31 -33.36 27.60
CA GLY A 242 16.95 -33.47 28.89
C GLY A 242 18.31 -34.15 28.73
N GLY A 243 19.38 -33.38 28.80
CA GLY A 243 20.73 -33.87 28.92
C GLY A 243 20.87 -34.56 30.29
N ARG A 244 20.88 -35.90 30.32
CA ARG A 244 21.38 -36.66 31.46
C ARG A 244 22.91 -36.52 31.47
N HIS A 245 23.43 -35.69 32.35
CA HIS A 245 24.81 -35.77 32.80
C HIS A 245 24.93 -37.04 33.66
N SER A 246 25.58 -38.04 33.12
CA SER A 246 26.11 -39.16 33.91
C SER A 246 27.47 -38.72 34.49
N LEU A 247 27.47 -38.38 35.77
CA LEU A 247 28.69 -38.39 36.58
C LEU A 247 29.12 -39.86 36.74
N ARG A 248 30.29 -40.21 36.25
CA ARG A 248 31.07 -41.36 36.74
C ARG A 248 32.36 -40.84 37.30
N SER A 249 32.56 -41.25 38.54
CA SER A 249 33.73 -41.28 39.40
C SER A 249 35.09 -41.25 38.72
#